data_19bce7785401a9a986b64d6e1750e65f
#
_entry.id   19bce7785401a9a986b64d6e1750e65f
#
_cell.length_a   1.000
_cell.length_b   1.000
_cell.length_c   1.000
_cell.angle_alpha   90.00
_cell.angle_beta   90.00
_cell.angle_gamma   90.00
#
_symmetry.space_group_name_H-M   'P 1'
#
loop_
_entity.id
_entity.type
_entity.pdbx_description
1 polymer ?
#
loop_
_entity_poly.entity_id
_entity_poly.type
_entity_poly.pdbx_seq_one_letter_code
_entity_poly.pdbx_strand_id
1 'polypeptide(L)'
;MASTINTNINTLTAQRNLGLSQASLSQSIQRLSSGLRINSAKDDAAGLAITERFTTQIRGLNQAARNANDGISLAQTTEGALKSAGDILQRVRELAVQSANATNSAVDRQALQREVGQLVSELDRIAQTTEFSGTRLLDGTFGTQQFQVGANANQTIVAATVNLRTSVYGNNQNLAANGAGPGSADLQTTTPANRGTGINGVTTGTVAISGYLGTGTLTVAESATAKATADQINALKADTGVTATARTEVHLAGMAAVGAYTLRFEGDNLGNAQTVSFTLTSASGTDRLSAAVSAINEQSAKTGINAWLNASGSQIILTNATGNNIVVGDTEIPNAAPITVTGYDAAGAIIGIGRPLAIDAVANFVSTGGYITLDSERSFSVASASNQLSNGGSQLHTVAGLDVSRFASATDALKTVDSALTFVSS
;
A
#
# COMPACT_ATOMS: atom_id res chain seq x y z
N MET A 1 57.00 -33.37 91.67
CA MET A 1 56.41 -33.63 90.36
C MET A 1 55.75 -35.00 90.44
N ALA A 2 54.45 -35.04 90.34
CA ALA A 2 53.73 -36.32 90.33
C ALA A 2 54.00 -37.02 89.00
N SER A 3 54.76 -38.15 89.06
CA SER A 3 55.05 -38.98 87.92
C SER A 3 53.80 -39.83 87.65
N THR A 4 53.03 -39.46 86.71
CA THR A 4 51.85 -40.23 86.18
C THR A 4 52.39 -41.35 85.28
N ILE A 5 52.38 -42.61 85.79
CA ILE A 5 52.95 -43.75 85.09
C ILE A 5 52.08 -44.30 83.97
N ASN A 6 50.74 -44.07 83.94
CA ASN A 6 49.86 -44.69 82.96
C ASN A 6 48.93 -43.72 82.15
N THR A 7 48.85 -42.45 82.51
CA THR A 7 48.03 -41.52 81.76
C THR A 7 48.61 -40.11 81.88
N ASN A 8 49.38 -39.68 80.89
CA ASN A 8 49.89 -38.33 80.83
C ASN A 8 48.88 -37.41 80.13
N ILE A 9 48.07 -36.69 80.90
CA ILE A 9 47.02 -35.79 80.45
C ILE A 9 47.60 -34.69 79.56
N ASN A 10 48.78 -34.20 79.80
CA ASN A 10 49.43 -33.17 78.99
C ASN A 10 49.77 -33.69 77.58
N THR A 11 50.25 -34.98 77.49
CA THR A 11 50.52 -35.62 76.18
C THR A 11 49.26 -35.87 75.42
N LEU A 12 48.20 -36.30 76.06
CA LEU A 12 46.86 -36.46 75.38
C LEU A 12 46.30 -35.12 74.93
N THR A 13 46.47 -34.07 75.75
CA THR A 13 46.06 -32.71 75.36
C THR A 13 46.91 -32.19 74.18
N ALA A 14 48.21 -32.42 74.16
CA ALA A 14 49.11 -32.07 73.07
C ALA A 14 48.77 -32.84 71.81
N GLN A 15 48.52 -34.16 71.88
CA GLN A 15 48.07 -34.95 70.75
C GLN A 15 46.71 -34.48 70.18
N ARG A 16 45.76 -34.15 71.05
CA ARG A 16 44.48 -33.60 70.67
C ARG A 16 44.63 -32.25 69.94
N ASN A 17 45.45 -31.35 70.48
CA ASN A 17 45.73 -30.04 69.88
C ASN A 17 46.45 -30.18 68.52
N LEU A 18 47.41 -31.14 68.43
CA LEU A 18 48.11 -31.45 67.20
C LEU A 18 47.12 -31.98 66.15
N GLY A 19 46.18 -32.88 66.50
CA GLY A 19 45.14 -33.41 65.63
C GLY A 19 44.19 -32.30 65.14
N LEU A 20 43.82 -31.37 66.06
CA LEU A 20 42.98 -30.21 65.67
C LEU A 20 43.73 -29.27 64.72
N SER A 21 45.05 -29.00 65.00
CA SER A 21 45.85 -28.17 64.06
C SER A 21 46.04 -28.81 62.71
N GLN A 22 46.28 -30.14 62.62
CA GLN A 22 46.38 -30.87 61.39
C GLN A 22 45.05 -30.84 60.58
N ALA A 23 43.91 -31.01 61.25
CA ALA A 23 42.59 -30.91 60.60
C ALA A 23 42.34 -29.49 60.04
N SER A 24 42.68 -28.45 60.83
CA SER A 24 42.54 -27.05 60.36
C SER A 24 43.51 -26.73 59.23
N LEU A 25 44.75 -27.23 59.26
CA LEU A 25 45.72 -27.08 58.17
C LEU A 25 45.22 -27.78 56.87
N SER A 26 44.77 -29.01 56.99
CA SER A 26 44.23 -29.78 55.86
C SER A 26 43.02 -29.03 55.17
N GLN A 27 42.11 -28.49 55.98
CA GLN A 27 41.02 -27.69 55.54
C GLN A 27 41.47 -26.40 54.82
N SER A 28 42.50 -25.73 55.42
CA SER A 28 43.05 -24.51 54.78
C SER A 28 43.78 -24.79 53.47
N ILE A 29 44.55 -25.90 53.39
CA ILE A 29 45.19 -26.37 52.16
C ILE A 29 44.10 -26.71 51.08
N GLN A 30 43.04 -27.40 51.45
CA GLN A 30 41.95 -27.74 50.57
C GLN A 30 41.27 -26.49 50.03
N ARG A 31 41.01 -25.48 50.90
CA ARG A 31 40.42 -24.18 50.45
C ARG A 31 41.37 -23.39 49.56
N LEU A 32 42.67 -23.40 49.87
CA LEU A 32 43.66 -22.72 49.01
C LEU A 32 43.81 -23.37 47.65
N SER A 33 43.86 -24.72 47.64
CA SER A 33 43.98 -25.49 46.40
C SER A 33 42.74 -25.39 45.50
N SER A 34 41.52 -25.40 46.06
CA SER A 34 40.27 -25.26 45.33
C SER A 34 39.92 -23.81 45.00
N GLY A 35 40.50 -22.84 45.71
CA GLY A 35 40.12 -21.42 45.64
C GLY A 35 38.73 -21.13 46.22
N LEU A 36 38.06 -22.14 46.81
CA LEU A 36 36.70 -22.04 47.30
C LEU A 36 36.65 -22.15 48.83
N ARG A 37 35.85 -21.30 49.48
CA ARG A 37 35.63 -21.37 50.93
C ARG A 37 34.78 -22.57 51.31
N ILE A 38 33.82 -22.94 50.51
CA ILE A 38 32.89 -24.07 50.68
C ILE A 38 33.20 -25.07 49.57
N ASN A 39 33.69 -26.26 49.91
CA ASN A 39 34.08 -27.28 48.96
C ASN A 39 33.21 -28.53 49.05
N SER A 40 32.57 -28.75 50.19
CA SER A 40 31.71 -29.90 50.44
C SER A 40 30.53 -29.55 51.33
N ALA A 41 29.49 -30.39 51.33
CA ALA A 41 28.33 -30.26 52.22
C ALA A 41 28.69 -30.30 53.71
N LYS A 42 29.88 -30.89 54.06
CA LYS A 42 30.39 -30.93 55.39
C LYS A 42 30.86 -29.56 55.88
N ASP A 43 31.34 -28.69 55.00
CA ASP A 43 31.80 -27.35 55.33
C ASP A 43 30.64 -26.41 55.62
N ASP A 44 29.62 -26.41 54.80
CA ASP A 44 28.37 -25.64 54.96
C ASP A 44 27.34 -26.16 53.94
N ALA A 45 26.36 -26.92 54.37
CA ALA A 45 25.34 -27.51 53.51
C ALA A 45 24.39 -26.45 52.93
N ALA A 46 24.03 -25.42 53.70
CA ALA A 46 23.17 -24.33 53.24
C ALA A 46 23.90 -23.42 52.25
N GLY A 47 25.16 -23.06 52.57
CA GLY A 47 26.00 -22.27 51.68
C GLY A 47 26.31 -22.98 50.36
N LEU A 48 26.50 -24.31 50.37
CA LEU A 48 26.71 -25.10 49.14
C LEU A 48 25.46 -25.05 48.24
N ALA A 49 24.26 -25.26 48.80
CA ALA A 49 23.01 -25.19 48.03
C ALA A 49 22.78 -23.80 47.41
N ILE A 50 23.12 -22.73 48.14
CA ILE A 50 23.04 -21.35 47.59
C ILE A 50 24.06 -21.14 46.47
N THR A 51 25.31 -21.60 46.67
CA THR A 51 26.39 -21.46 45.69
C THR A 51 26.06 -22.20 44.38
N GLU A 52 25.55 -23.43 44.48
CA GLU A 52 25.09 -24.21 43.31
C GLU A 52 23.95 -23.50 42.55
N ARG A 53 22.98 -22.94 43.28
CA ARG A 53 21.88 -22.17 42.65
C ARG A 53 22.41 -20.92 41.95
N PHE A 54 23.32 -20.17 42.58
CA PHE A 54 23.94 -19.00 41.92
C PHE A 54 24.81 -19.41 40.75
N THR A 55 25.58 -20.48 40.83
CA THR A 55 26.37 -20.99 39.70
C THR A 55 25.47 -21.36 38.51
N THR A 56 24.36 -22.02 38.78
CA THR A 56 23.37 -22.37 37.77
C THR A 56 22.75 -21.11 37.15
N GLN A 57 22.38 -20.11 37.96
CA GLN A 57 21.86 -18.83 37.48
C GLN A 57 22.90 -18.08 36.64
N ILE A 58 24.15 -18.00 37.08
CA ILE A 58 25.22 -17.34 36.31
C ILE A 58 25.45 -18.01 34.97
N ARG A 59 25.49 -19.35 34.93
CA ARG A 59 25.61 -20.10 33.68
C ARG A 59 24.39 -19.86 32.77
N GLY A 60 23.19 -19.86 33.35
CA GLY A 60 21.94 -19.53 32.62
C GLY A 60 21.95 -18.11 32.05
N LEU A 61 22.36 -17.11 32.84
CA LEU A 61 22.47 -15.72 32.39
C LEU A 61 23.53 -15.53 31.30
N ASN A 62 24.68 -16.21 31.43
CA ASN A 62 25.72 -16.17 30.38
C ASN A 62 25.20 -16.77 29.04
N GLN A 63 24.41 -17.85 29.11
CA GLN A 63 23.76 -18.39 27.89
C GLN A 63 22.70 -17.44 27.38
N ALA A 64 21.90 -16.87 28.27
CA ALA A 64 20.87 -15.88 27.90
C ALA A 64 21.47 -14.64 27.23
N ALA A 65 22.62 -14.17 27.68
CA ALA A 65 23.36 -13.07 27.05
C ALA A 65 23.83 -13.45 25.62
N ARG A 66 24.30 -14.68 25.41
CA ARG A 66 24.62 -15.16 24.04
C ARG A 66 23.37 -15.21 23.15
N ASN A 67 22.29 -15.79 23.64
CA ASN A 67 21.03 -15.86 22.90
C ASN A 67 20.48 -14.46 22.56
N ALA A 68 20.65 -13.49 23.45
CA ALA A 68 20.26 -12.09 23.18
C ALA A 68 21.12 -11.47 22.08
N ASN A 69 22.44 -11.73 22.07
CA ASN A 69 23.34 -11.26 21.01
C ASN A 69 23.00 -11.93 19.65
N ASP A 70 22.63 -13.20 19.65
CA ASP A 70 22.17 -13.90 18.45
C ASP A 70 20.88 -13.25 17.91
N GLY A 71 19.93 -12.91 18.79
CA GLY A 71 18.71 -12.18 18.44
C GLY A 71 19.00 -10.78 17.89
N ILE A 72 19.95 -10.05 18.46
CA ILE A 72 20.38 -8.74 17.95
C ILE A 72 21.01 -8.88 16.57
N SER A 73 21.88 -9.86 16.37
CA SER A 73 22.54 -10.10 15.07
C SER A 73 21.53 -10.47 13.99
N LEU A 74 20.51 -11.25 14.33
CA LEU A 74 19.38 -11.57 13.43
C LEU A 74 18.61 -10.30 13.07
N ALA A 75 18.27 -9.48 14.06
CA ALA A 75 17.54 -8.23 13.84
C ALA A 75 18.34 -7.27 12.93
N GLN A 76 19.64 -7.12 13.14
CA GLN A 76 20.52 -6.30 12.30
C GLN A 76 20.61 -6.82 10.86
N THR A 77 20.66 -8.15 10.66
CA THR A 77 20.65 -8.74 9.33
C THR A 77 19.32 -8.46 8.62
N THR A 78 18.21 -8.60 9.34
CA THR A 78 16.86 -8.29 8.83
C THR A 78 16.73 -6.81 8.47
N GLU A 79 17.16 -5.91 9.35
CA GLU A 79 17.14 -4.45 9.14
C GLU A 79 17.95 -4.04 7.91
N GLY A 80 19.15 -4.61 7.73
CA GLY A 80 19.99 -4.35 6.56
C GLY A 80 19.30 -4.75 5.25
N ALA A 81 18.60 -5.90 5.23
CA ALA A 81 17.85 -6.35 4.07
C ALA A 81 16.61 -5.48 3.80
N LEU A 82 15.87 -5.09 4.86
CA LEU A 82 14.70 -4.20 4.75
C LEU A 82 15.10 -2.82 4.24
N LYS A 83 16.24 -2.28 4.70
CA LYS A 83 16.78 -1.01 4.19
C LYS A 83 17.08 -1.09 2.69
N SER A 84 17.76 -2.15 2.26
CA SER A 84 18.05 -2.37 0.83
C SER A 84 16.77 -2.52 0.00
N ALA A 85 15.75 -3.19 0.55
CA ALA A 85 14.44 -3.28 -0.09
C ALA A 85 13.74 -1.93 -0.19
N GLY A 86 13.82 -1.09 0.85
CA GLY A 86 13.30 0.27 0.85
C GLY A 86 13.96 1.15 -0.21
N ASP A 87 15.29 1.07 -0.34
CA ASP A 87 16.04 1.81 -1.37
C ASP A 87 15.62 1.40 -2.81
N ILE A 88 15.42 0.10 -3.04
CA ILE A 88 14.90 -0.40 -4.33
C ILE A 88 13.48 0.12 -4.59
N LEU A 89 12.58 0.05 -3.61
CA LEU A 89 11.21 0.56 -3.76
C LEU A 89 11.20 2.06 -4.05
N GLN A 90 12.05 2.86 -3.41
CA GLN A 90 12.21 4.27 -3.72
C GLN A 90 12.66 4.49 -5.17
N ARG A 91 13.60 3.67 -5.66
CA ARG A 91 14.02 3.72 -7.07
C ARG A 91 12.88 3.35 -8.02
N VAL A 92 12.10 2.33 -7.70
CA VAL A 92 10.89 1.98 -8.48
C VAL A 92 9.89 3.14 -8.49
N ARG A 93 9.71 3.82 -7.35
CA ARG A 93 8.88 5.02 -7.26
C ARG A 93 9.35 6.15 -8.19
N GLU A 94 10.65 6.42 -8.21
CA GLU A 94 11.23 7.42 -9.14
C GLU A 94 10.92 7.08 -10.60
N LEU A 95 11.12 5.82 -10.99
CA LEU A 95 10.83 5.35 -12.34
C LEU A 95 9.36 5.44 -12.70
N ALA A 96 8.46 5.16 -11.74
CA ALA A 96 7.03 5.30 -11.92
C ALA A 96 6.62 6.78 -12.10
N VAL A 97 7.18 7.71 -11.30
CA VAL A 97 6.99 9.17 -11.47
C VAL A 97 7.52 9.61 -12.84
N GLN A 98 8.70 9.15 -13.22
CA GLN A 98 9.27 9.46 -14.54
C GLN A 98 8.35 8.95 -15.65
N SER A 99 7.85 7.71 -15.56
CA SER A 99 6.97 7.13 -16.57
C SER A 99 5.62 7.83 -16.65
N ALA A 100 5.11 8.37 -15.55
CA ALA A 100 3.88 9.15 -15.49
C ALA A 100 4.02 10.55 -16.15
N ASN A 101 5.20 10.92 -16.64
CA ASN A 101 5.36 12.19 -17.37
C ASN A 101 4.85 12.04 -18.81
N ALA A 102 4.07 13.02 -19.27
CA ALA A 102 3.48 13.06 -20.61
C ALA A 102 4.54 13.15 -21.74
N THR A 103 5.76 13.61 -21.45
CA THR A 103 6.85 13.73 -22.43
C THR A 103 7.46 12.38 -22.85
N ASN A 104 7.22 11.31 -22.08
CA ASN A 104 7.74 9.98 -22.41
C ASN A 104 6.89 9.30 -23.49
N SER A 105 7.55 8.77 -24.50
CA SER A 105 6.92 7.94 -25.51
C SER A 105 6.55 6.54 -24.95
N ALA A 106 5.76 5.78 -25.70
CA ALA A 106 5.45 4.39 -25.34
C ALA A 106 6.73 3.52 -25.29
N VAL A 107 7.71 3.80 -26.12
CA VAL A 107 9.00 3.07 -26.16
C VAL A 107 9.83 3.38 -24.92
N ASP A 108 9.87 4.66 -24.51
CA ASP A 108 10.58 5.07 -23.30
C ASP A 108 9.96 4.41 -22.05
N ARG A 109 8.63 4.40 -21.95
CA ARG A 109 7.92 3.71 -20.87
C ARG A 109 8.19 2.20 -20.85
N GLN A 110 8.31 1.56 -22.00
CA GLN A 110 8.70 0.15 -22.07
C GLN A 110 10.14 -0.08 -21.59
N ALA A 111 11.04 0.89 -21.81
CA ALA A 111 12.39 0.81 -21.27
C ALA A 111 12.40 0.94 -19.75
N LEU A 112 11.64 1.90 -19.21
CA LEU A 112 11.43 2.06 -17.77
C LEU A 112 10.80 0.80 -17.13
N GLN A 113 9.82 0.19 -17.81
CA GLN A 113 9.19 -1.06 -17.35
C GLN A 113 10.20 -2.20 -17.21
N ARG A 114 11.17 -2.32 -18.12
CA ARG A 114 12.23 -3.33 -18.02
C ARG A 114 13.13 -3.10 -16.80
N GLU A 115 13.47 -1.84 -16.51
CA GLU A 115 14.24 -1.49 -15.31
C GLU A 115 13.44 -1.82 -14.03
N VAL A 116 12.15 -1.44 -13.98
CA VAL A 116 11.24 -1.80 -12.87
C VAL A 116 11.18 -3.31 -12.68
N GLY A 117 11.03 -4.07 -13.76
CA GLY A 117 11.01 -5.55 -13.69
C GLY A 117 12.28 -6.15 -13.10
N GLN A 118 13.45 -5.60 -13.40
CA GLN A 118 14.73 -6.03 -12.81
C GLN A 118 14.79 -5.69 -11.32
N LEU A 119 14.38 -4.49 -10.92
CA LEU A 119 14.34 -4.06 -9.53
C LEU A 119 13.38 -4.91 -8.68
N VAL A 120 12.20 -5.22 -9.22
CA VAL A 120 11.22 -6.12 -8.57
C VAL A 120 11.77 -7.54 -8.42
N SER A 121 12.51 -8.04 -9.43
CA SER A 121 13.17 -9.34 -9.34
C SER A 121 14.28 -9.35 -8.28
N GLU A 122 15.04 -8.27 -8.16
CA GLU A 122 16.07 -8.11 -7.13
C GLU A 122 15.46 -8.03 -5.73
N LEU A 123 14.31 -7.34 -5.59
CA LEU A 123 13.56 -7.30 -4.34
C LEU A 123 13.11 -8.70 -3.89
N ASP A 124 12.56 -9.50 -4.81
CA ASP A 124 12.16 -10.89 -4.52
C ASP A 124 13.37 -11.77 -4.20
N ARG A 125 14.52 -11.54 -4.86
CA ARG A 125 15.78 -12.22 -4.54
C ARG A 125 16.23 -11.91 -3.11
N ILE A 126 16.21 -10.65 -2.67
CA ILE A 126 16.53 -10.26 -1.29
C ILE A 126 15.63 -11.01 -0.31
N ALA A 127 14.31 -11.07 -0.57
CA ALA A 127 13.37 -11.80 0.27
C ALA A 127 13.69 -13.29 0.39
N GLN A 128 14.16 -13.91 -0.69
CA GLN A 128 14.45 -15.34 -0.74
C GLN A 128 15.83 -15.72 -0.21
N THR A 129 16.83 -14.83 -0.30
CA THR A 129 18.22 -15.15 0.01
C THR A 129 18.70 -14.60 1.35
N THR A 130 17.94 -13.71 1.99
CA THR A 130 18.30 -13.20 3.33
C THR A 130 18.11 -14.31 4.35
N GLU A 131 19.22 -14.78 4.90
CA GLU A 131 19.24 -15.86 5.88
C GLU A 131 20.15 -15.53 7.07
N PHE A 132 19.88 -16.15 8.21
CA PHE A 132 20.72 -16.14 9.40
C PHE A 132 20.86 -17.57 9.91
N SER A 133 22.10 -18.05 10.02
CA SER A 133 22.43 -19.44 10.43
C SER A 133 21.66 -20.51 9.62
N GLY A 134 21.47 -20.31 8.32
CA GLY A 134 20.76 -21.23 7.41
C GLY A 134 19.22 -21.13 7.48
N THR A 135 18.68 -20.21 8.28
CA THR A 135 17.23 -19.95 8.36
C THR A 135 16.89 -18.69 7.59
N ARG A 136 15.97 -18.79 6.64
CA ARG A 136 15.48 -17.63 5.87
C ARG A 136 14.62 -16.74 6.73
N LEU A 137 14.81 -15.43 6.59
CA LEU A 137 14.18 -14.46 7.49
C LEU A 137 12.96 -13.77 6.88
N LEU A 138 12.93 -13.55 5.55
CA LEU A 138 12.00 -12.64 4.88
C LEU A 138 11.10 -13.30 3.83
N ASP A 139 11.15 -14.63 3.70
CA ASP A 139 10.32 -15.38 2.75
C ASP A 139 8.98 -15.85 3.32
N GLY A 140 8.69 -15.50 4.58
CA GLY A 140 7.47 -15.87 5.30
C GLY A 140 7.55 -17.21 6.03
N THR A 141 8.65 -17.96 5.92
CA THR A 141 8.82 -19.25 6.62
C THR A 141 9.30 -19.10 8.05
N PHE A 142 9.94 -17.96 8.39
CA PHE A 142 10.48 -17.70 9.74
C PHE A 142 9.37 -17.57 10.79
N GLY A 143 8.30 -16.86 10.51
CA GLY A 143 7.19 -16.61 11.43
C GLY A 143 7.62 -15.86 12.69
N THR A 144 7.21 -16.37 13.84
CA THR A 144 7.57 -15.85 15.16
C THR A 144 8.51 -16.82 15.87
N GLN A 145 9.64 -16.33 16.35
CA GLN A 145 10.62 -17.12 17.12
C GLN A 145 10.84 -16.53 18.51
N GLN A 146 11.11 -17.41 19.48
CA GLN A 146 11.33 -17.01 20.86
C GLN A 146 12.80 -17.19 21.25
N PHE A 147 13.40 -16.13 21.76
CA PHE A 147 14.76 -16.13 22.29
C PHE A 147 14.71 -16.12 23.80
N GLN A 148 15.27 -17.18 24.44
CA GLN A 148 15.39 -17.26 25.91
C GLN A 148 16.51 -16.33 26.38
N VAL A 149 16.15 -15.21 26.99
CA VAL A 149 17.07 -14.12 27.42
C VAL A 149 17.20 -14.02 28.93
N GLY A 150 16.72 -15.01 29.68
CA GLY A 150 16.84 -15.08 31.11
C GLY A 150 17.20 -16.48 31.60
N ALA A 151 17.66 -16.58 32.86
CA ALA A 151 18.05 -17.84 33.47
C ALA A 151 16.87 -18.72 33.88
N ASN A 152 15.66 -18.17 33.99
CA ASN A 152 14.46 -18.90 34.41
C ASN A 152 13.54 -19.16 33.23
N ALA A 153 12.69 -20.18 33.34
CA ALA A 153 11.72 -20.54 32.31
C ALA A 153 10.80 -19.35 31.98
N ASN A 154 10.41 -19.21 30.68
CA ASN A 154 9.52 -18.18 30.15
C ASN A 154 10.06 -16.73 30.20
N GLN A 155 11.36 -16.53 30.40
CA GLN A 155 12.01 -15.24 30.23
C GLN A 155 12.45 -15.07 28.78
N THR A 156 11.51 -14.91 27.86
CA THR A 156 11.73 -14.88 26.40
C THR A 156 11.40 -13.52 25.79
N ILE A 157 12.12 -13.18 24.72
CA ILE A 157 11.76 -12.11 23.78
C ILE A 157 11.27 -12.78 22.50
N VAL A 158 10.17 -12.27 21.94
CA VAL A 158 9.61 -12.74 20.68
C VAL A 158 10.12 -11.85 19.57
N ALA A 159 10.75 -12.44 18.55
CA ALA A 159 11.05 -11.77 17.30
C ALA A 159 10.13 -12.32 16.19
N ALA A 160 9.53 -11.41 15.45
CA ALA A 160 8.72 -11.74 14.27
C ALA A 160 9.31 -11.04 13.06
N THR A 161 9.30 -11.69 11.92
CA THR A 161 9.69 -11.10 10.64
C THR A 161 8.52 -11.10 9.68
N VAL A 162 8.52 -10.13 8.77
CA VAL A 162 7.50 -9.99 7.73
C VAL A 162 7.86 -10.83 6.51
N ASN A 163 6.86 -11.21 5.72
CA ASN A 163 7.08 -11.81 4.41
C ASN A 163 7.27 -10.71 3.36
N LEU A 164 8.49 -10.59 2.85
CA LEU A 164 8.90 -9.57 1.87
C LEU A 164 8.80 -10.08 0.41
N ARG A 165 8.20 -11.25 0.15
CA ARG A 165 7.99 -11.75 -1.21
C ARG A 165 7.10 -10.78 -1.98
N THR A 166 7.54 -10.36 -3.15
CA THR A 166 6.85 -9.34 -3.98
C THR A 166 5.41 -9.74 -4.37
N SER A 167 5.06 -11.02 -4.27
CA SER A 167 3.72 -11.54 -4.53
C SER A 167 2.73 -11.45 -3.36
N VAL A 168 3.16 -10.98 -2.17
CA VAL A 168 2.36 -11.06 -0.95
C VAL A 168 1.93 -9.71 -0.43
N TYR A 169 2.63 -8.65 -0.79
CA TYR A 169 2.33 -7.29 -0.33
C TYR A 169 2.21 -6.30 -1.51
N GLY A 170 1.57 -5.20 -1.26
CA GLY A 170 1.27 -4.16 -2.24
C GLY A 170 0.10 -3.31 -1.78
N ASN A 171 -0.71 -2.83 -2.70
CA ASN A 171 -1.90 -2.03 -2.45
C ASN A 171 -3.18 -2.87 -2.56
N ASN A 172 -4.05 -2.80 -1.58
CA ASN A 172 -5.40 -3.35 -1.67
C ASN A 172 -6.31 -2.32 -2.33
N GLN A 173 -6.86 -2.67 -3.48
CA GLN A 173 -7.66 -1.77 -4.29
C GLN A 173 -9.06 -2.36 -4.53
N ASN A 174 -10.07 -1.49 -4.50
CA ASN A 174 -11.38 -1.78 -5.04
C ASN A 174 -11.67 -0.75 -6.13
N LEU A 175 -11.72 -1.25 -7.36
CA LEU A 175 -12.16 -0.46 -8.50
C LEU A 175 -13.68 -0.45 -8.47
N ALA A 176 -14.28 0.70 -8.23
CA ALA A 176 -15.73 0.87 -8.20
C ALA A 176 -16.39 0.66 -9.58
N ALA A 177 -15.84 -0.19 -10.41
CA ALA A 177 -16.11 -0.29 -11.83
C ALA A 177 -17.06 -1.42 -12.24
N ASN A 178 -17.60 -2.24 -11.35
CA ASN A 178 -18.29 -3.47 -11.80
C ASN A 178 -19.68 -3.72 -11.21
N GLY A 179 -20.34 -2.72 -10.68
CA GLY A 179 -21.78 -2.81 -10.45
C GLY A 179 -22.53 -2.33 -11.69
N ALA A 180 -23.73 -2.75 -11.91
CA ALA A 180 -24.60 -2.22 -12.93
C ALA A 180 -24.66 -0.68 -12.82
N GLY A 181 -23.78 -0.03 -13.57
CA GLY A 181 -23.77 1.38 -13.85
C GLY A 181 -23.39 2.34 -12.73
N PRO A 182 -22.09 2.55 -12.40
CA PRO A 182 -21.71 3.86 -11.94
C PRO A 182 -21.83 4.84 -13.08
N GLY A 183 -22.58 5.91 -12.84
CA GLY A 183 -22.66 7.03 -13.77
C GLY A 183 -22.91 6.65 -15.22
N SER A 184 -24.02 5.98 -15.51
CA SER A 184 -24.45 5.88 -16.91
C SER A 184 -24.47 7.29 -17.45
N ALA A 185 -23.80 7.51 -18.60
CA ALA A 185 -24.02 8.70 -19.38
C ALA A 185 -25.52 8.76 -19.63
N ASP A 186 -26.27 9.49 -18.83
CA ASP A 186 -27.66 9.63 -19.01
C ASP A 186 -27.86 10.73 -20.04
N LEU A 187 -28.43 10.36 -21.20
CA LEU A 187 -28.82 11.31 -22.19
C LEU A 187 -30.04 12.02 -21.64
N GLN A 188 -29.84 13.09 -20.95
CA GLN A 188 -30.91 14.02 -20.68
C GLN A 188 -30.99 14.95 -21.88
N THR A 189 -32.03 14.78 -22.68
CA THR A 189 -32.56 15.87 -23.53
C THR A 189 -33.06 16.96 -22.58
N THR A 190 -32.10 17.66 -21.96
CA THR A 190 -32.43 18.71 -21.01
C THR A 190 -32.46 20.02 -21.76
N THR A 191 -33.65 20.61 -21.79
CA THR A 191 -33.79 22.03 -22.10
C THR A 191 -32.76 22.86 -21.33
N PRO A 192 -32.29 23.99 -21.86
CA PRO A 192 -31.28 24.84 -21.21
C PRO A 192 -31.54 25.18 -19.72
N ALA A 193 -32.78 25.03 -19.25
CA ALA A 193 -33.18 25.30 -17.87
C ALA A 193 -32.71 24.26 -16.83
N ASN A 194 -32.37 23.02 -17.23
CA ASN A 194 -32.00 21.95 -16.32
C ASN A 194 -30.49 21.63 -16.30
N ARG A 195 -29.66 22.48 -16.92
CA ARG A 195 -28.20 22.28 -17.03
C ARG A 195 -27.48 22.17 -15.68
N GLY A 196 -27.98 22.86 -14.65
CA GLY A 196 -27.34 22.90 -13.34
C GLY A 196 -27.57 21.68 -12.44
N THR A 197 -28.37 20.68 -12.89
CA THR A 197 -28.70 19.52 -12.06
C THR A 197 -27.68 18.41 -12.13
N GLY A 198 -26.75 18.42 -13.13
CA GLY A 198 -25.63 17.46 -13.21
C GLY A 198 -26.06 16.02 -13.17
N ILE A 199 -27.27 15.68 -13.66
CA ILE A 199 -27.82 14.32 -13.61
C ILE A 199 -26.87 13.38 -14.33
N ASN A 200 -26.20 12.53 -13.57
CA ASN A 200 -25.20 11.58 -14.04
C ASN A 200 -25.59 10.12 -13.82
N GLY A 201 -26.87 9.85 -13.48
CA GLY A 201 -27.39 8.52 -13.22
C GLY A 201 -27.00 7.90 -11.88
N VAL A 202 -26.28 8.61 -11.03
CA VAL A 202 -25.96 8.14 -9.68
C VAL A 202 -27.21 8.18 -8.80
N THR A 203 -27.51 7.02 -8.19
CA THR A 203 -28.64 6.86 -7.28
C THR A 203 -28.23 7.13 -5.82
N THR A 204 -29.17 7.72 -5.06
CA THR A 204 -28.92 7.87 -3.62
C THR A 204 -28.79 6.52 -2.94
N GLY A 205 -27.94 6.43 -1.92
CA GLY A 205 -27.77 5.21 -1.16
C GLY A 205 -26.74 5.35 -0.06
N THR A 206 -26.81 4.48 0.95
CA THR A 206 -25.81 4.38 1.99
C THR A 206 -24.65 3.49 1.53
N VAL A 207 -23.45 3.86 1.90
CA VAL A 207 -22.24 3.09 1.67
C VAL A 207 -21.56 2.85 3.02
N ALA A 208 -21.24 1.58 3.31
CA ALA A 208 -20.44 1.18 4.45
C ALA A 208 -19.10 0.64 3.97
N ILE A 209 -18.02 1.16 4.53
CA ILE A 209 -16.64 0.74 4.22
C ILE A 209 -16.07 0.14 5.50
N SER A 210 -15.75 -1.16 5.45
CA SER A 210 -15.12 -1.89 6.55
C SER A 210 -13.65 -2.08 6.24
N GLY A 211 -12.81 -1.25 6.83
CA GLY A 211 -11.36 -1.28 6.69
C GLY A 211 -10.68 -1.91 7.92
N TYR A 212 -9.36 -1.89 7.94
CA TYR A 212 -8.58 -2.52 9.02
C TYR A 212 -8.58 -1.74 10.34
N LEU A 213 -8.92 -0.44 10.32
CA LEU A 213 -9.06 0.38 11.53
C LEU A 213 -10.49 0.31 12.10
N GLY A 214 -11.50 0.11 11.27
CA GLY A 214 -12.89 0.07 11.66
C GLY A 214 -13.84 0.23 10.48
N THR A 215 -15.10 0.55 10.77
CA THR A 215 -16.14 0.73 9.75
C THR A 215 -16.64 2.17 9.76
N GLY A 216 -16.66 2.77 8.57
CA GLY A 216 -17.24 4.09 8.30
C GLY A 216 -18.47 3.97 7.41
N THR A 217 -19.46 4.83 7.61
CA THR A 217 -20.66 4.92 6.77
C THR A 217 -20.84 6.31 6.23
N LEU A 218 -21.26 6.40 4.97
CA LEU A 218 -21.60 7.67 4.31
C LEU A 218 -22.88 7.51 3.50
N THR A 219 -23.49 8.63 3.10
CA THR A 219 -24.65 8.63 2.21
C THR A 219 -24.27 9.33 0.92
N VAL A 220 -24.35 8.59 -0.19
CA VAL A 220 -24.22 9.14 -1.53
C VAL A 220 -25.56 9.82 -1.89
N ALA A 221 -25.49 11.07 -2.30
CA ALA A 221 -26.66 11.78 -2.77
C ALA A 221 -26.98 11.41 -4.23
N GLU A 222 -28.23 11.64 -4.64
CA GLU A 222 -28.59 11.53 -6.05
C GLU A 222 -27.74 12.47 -6.91
N SER A 223 -27.26 11.97 -8.04
CA SER A 223 -26.39 12.71 -8.97
C SER A 223 -25.08 13.22 -8.36
N ALA A 224 -24.62 12.63 -7.24
CA ALA A 224 -23.34 13.00 -6.63
C ALA A 224 -22.20 12.79 -7.63
N THR A 225 -21.24 13.75 -7.66
CA THR A 225 -20.01 13.57 -8.42
C THR A 225 -19.10 12.56 -7.74
N ALA A 226 -18.25 11.87 -8.49
CA ALA A 226 -17.27 10.96 -7.93
C ALA A 226 -16.33 11.70 -6.96
N LYS A 227 -16.01 12.97 -7.25
CA LYS A 227 -15.25 13.83 -6.33
C LYS A 227 -15.93 13.97 -4.96
N ALA A 228 -17.21 14.34 -4.95
CA ALA A 228 -17.93 14.58 -3.68
C ALA A 228 -17.98 13.32 -2.82
N THR A 229 -18.18 12.16 -3.42
CA THR A 229 -18.19 10.87 -2.72
C THR A 229 -16.78 10.47 -2.26
N ALA A 230 -15.75 10.69 -3.08
CA ALA A 230 -14.37 10.44 -2.68
C ALA A 230 -13.93 11.34 -1.52
N ASP A 231 -14.33 12.61 -1.52
CA ASP A 231 -14.07 13.55 -0.42
C ASP A 231 -14.72 13.07 0.90
N GLN A 232 -15.97 12.54 0.84
CA GLN A 232 -16.64 11.96 2.01
C GLN A 232 -15.92 10.70 2.51
N ILE A 233 -15.46 9.82 1.61
CA ILE A 233 -14.69 8.62 1.97
C ILE A 233 -13.35 9.02 2.63
N ASN A 234 -12.66 10.01 2.05
CA ASN A 234 -11.40 10.51 2.59
C ASN A 234 -11.56 11.16 3.97
N ALA A 235 -12.72 11.74 4.28
CA ALA A 235 -13.04 12.21 5.63
C ALA A 235 -13.12 11.07 6.65
N LEU A 236 -13.46 9.84 6.22
CA LEU A 236 -13.51 8.63 7.06
C LEU A 236 -12.19 7.86 7.08
N LYS A 237 -11.12 8.38 6.47
CA LYS A 237 -9.81 7.69 6.38
C LYS A 237 -9.26 7.31 7.75
N ALA A 238 -9.39 8.20 8.74
CA ALA A 238 -8.88 7.96 10.10
C ALA A 238 -9.58 6.77 10.78
N ASP A 239 -10.85 6.52 10.44
CA ASP A 239 -11.66 5.45 11.04
C ASP A 239 -11.56 4.14 10.26
N THR A 240 -11.31 4.19 8.96
CA THR A 240 -11.33 3.01 8.08
C THR A 240 -9.96 2.58 7.59
N GLY A 241 -9.01 3.51 7.47
CA GLY A 241 -7.73 3.28 6.80
C GLY A 241 -7.84 3.20 5.27
N VAL A 242 -8.99 3.59 4.68
CA VAL A 242 -9.23 3.57 3.24
C VAL A 242 -9.15 4.98 2.67
N THR A 243 -8.51 5.14 1.54
CA THR A 243 -8.45 6.38 0.76
C THR A 243 -9.20 6.23 -0.55
N ALA A 244 -9.77 7.31 -1.04
CA ALA A 244 -10.49 7.35 -2.31
C ALA A 244 -9.87 8.37 -3.27
N THR A 245 -9.72 7.99 -4.53
CA THR A 245 -9.39 8.90 -5.63
C THR A 245 -10.49 8.84 -6.67
N ALA A 246 -10.91 10.00 -7.16
CA ALA A 246 -11.95 10.13 -8.17
C ALA A 246 -11.34 10.63 -9.48
N ARG A 247 -11.87 10.17 -10.59
CA ARG A 247 -11.52 10.63 -11.93
C ARG A 247 -12.69 10.43 -12.86
N THR A 248 -12.83 11.30 -13.87
CA THR A 248 -13.82 11.12 -14.92
C THR A 248 -13.11 10.99 -16.26
N GLU A 249 -13.48 9.98 -17.02
CA GLU A 249 -12.95 9.74 -18.36
C GLU A 249 -14.09 9.53 -19.35
N VAL A 250 -14.02 10.27 -20.46
CA VAL A 250 -15.04 10.27 -21.52
C VAL A 250 -14.37 10.21 -22.88
N HIS A 251 -14.83 9.33 -23.73
CA HIS A 251 -14.38 9.24 -25.11
C HIS A 251 -15.43 9.84 -26.06
N LEU A 252 -14.95 10.73 -26.93
CA LEU A 252 -15.76 11.28 -28.05
C LEU A 252 -15.39 10.57 -29.33
N ALA A 253 -16.38 9.93 -29.95
CA ALA A 253 -16.26 9.24 -31.22
C ALA A 253 -17.28 9.78 -32.24
N GLY A 254 -17.24 9.32 -33.50
CA GLY A 254 -18.26 9.62 -34.49
C GLY A 254 -17.99 10.85 -35.36
N MET A 255 -17.02 11.71 -35.06
CA MET A 255 -16.65 12.89 -35.86
C MET A 255 -16.00 12.46 -37.19
N ALA A 256 -16.79 11.91 -38.13
CA ALA A 256 -16.30 11.31 -39.36
C ALA A 256 -16.44 12.19 -40.60
N ALA A 257 -17.15 13.32 -40.51
CA ALA A 257 -17.35 14.24 -41.64
C ALA A 257 -16.46 15.48 -41.56
N VAL A 258 -16.01 15.96 -42.71
CA VAL A 258 -15.36 17.25 -42.84
C VAL A 258 -16.41 18.35 -42.63
N GLY A 259 -16.06 19.35 -41.84
CA GLY A 259 -16.98 20.46 -41.57
C GLY A 259 -16.75 21.08 -40.18
N ALA A 260 -17.65 22.01 -39.86
CA ALA A 260 -17.62 22.71 -38.57
C ALA A 260 -18.33 21.89 -37.47
N TYR A 261 -17.76 21.94 -36.28
CA TYR A 261 -18.32 21.37 -35.08
C TYR A 261 -18.33 22.44 -33.99
N THR A 262 -19.44 22.52 -33.29
CA THR A 262 -19.60 23.42 -32.14
C THR A 262 -20.17 22.64 -30.97
N LEU A 263 -19.37 22.53 -29.92
CA LEU A 263 -19.69 21.77 -28.71
C LEU A 263 -19.63 22.65 -27.47
N ARG A 264 -20.31 22.24 -26.42
CA ARG A 264 -20.25 22.84 -25.08
C ARG A 264 -19.68 21.86 -24.09
N PHE A 265 -18.82 22.36 -23.24
CA PHE A 265 -18.16 21.55 -22.19
C PHE A 265 -18.38 22.16 -20.83
N GLU A 266 -18.77 21.33 -19.89
CA GLU A 266 -18.79 21.64 -18.44
C GLU A 266 -18.05 20.54 -17.71
N GLY A 267 -17.31 20.92 -16.68
CA GLY A 267 -16.58 20.06 -15.76
C GLY A 267 -16.57 20.70 -14.40
N ASP A 268 -15.44 21.30 -13.99
CA ASP A 268 -15.32 22.04 -12.73
C ASP A 268 -16.17 23.34 -12.72
N ASN A 269 -16.60 23.78 -13.88
CA ASN A 269 -17.44 24.96 -14.12
C ASN A 269 -18.93 24.60 -14.33
N LEU A 270 -19.44 23.60 -13.66
CA LEU A 270 -20.85 23.16 -13.83
C LEU A 270 -21.83 24.33 -13.81
N GLY A 271 -22.72 24.39 -14.80
CA GLY A 271 -23.66 25.49 -15.02
C GLY A 271 -23.13 26.66 -15.85
N ASN A 272 -21.83 26.68 -16.19
CA ASN A 272 -21.18 27.74 -16.99
C ASN A 272 -20.47 27.14 -18.20
N ALA A 273 -21.24 26.51 -19.10
CA ALA A 273 -20.71 25.80 -20.26
C ALA A 273 -19.78 26.68 -21.12
N GLN A 274 -18.61 26.13 -21.46
CA GLN A 274 -17.70 26.75 -22.42
C GLN A 274 -17.96 26.22 -23.80
N THR A 275 -18.19 27.12 -24.77
CA THR A 275 -18.42 26.76 -26.18
C THR A 275 -17.07 26.64 -26.88
N VAL A 276 -16.86 25.52 -27.54
CA VAL A 276 -15.68 25.19 -28.33
C VAL A 276 -16.09 24.94 -29.76
N SER A 277 -15.50 25.68 -30.69
CA SER A 277 -15.74 25.52 -32.13
C SER A 277 -14.45 25.14 -32.84
N PHE A 278 -14.52 24.18 -33.71
CA PHE A 278 -13.38 23.73 -34.53
C PHE A 278 -13.88 23.22 -35.89
N THR A 279 -12.98 23.15 -36.86
CA THR A 279 -13.30 22.64 -38.20
C THR A 279 -12.40 21.45 -38.51
N LEU A 280 -13.01 20.35 -38.93
CA LEU A 280 -12.28 19.20 -39.45
C LEU A 280 -12.06 19.37 -40.96
N THR A 281 -10.82 19.33 -41.37
CA THR A 281 -10.40 19.49 -42.79
C THR A 281 -10.22 18.15 -43.50
N SER A 282 -10.17 17.03 -42.73
CA SER A 282 -10.07 15.67 -43.26
C SER A 282 -11.01 14.72 -42.52
N ALA A 283 -11.59 13.77 -43.23
CA ALA A 283 -12.41 12.71 -42.65
C ALA A 283 -11.57 11.51 -42.13
N SER A 284 -10.29 11.42 -42.52
CA SER A 284 -9.37 10.32 -42.17
C SER A 284 -7.99 10.85 -41.84
N GLY A 285 -7.19 10.03 -41.19
CA GLY A 285 -5.83 10.37 -40.74
C GLY A 285 -5.74 10.43 -39.18
N THR A 286 -4.54 10.19 -38.67
CA THR A 286 -4.27 10.16 -37.20
C THR A 286 -4.40 11.54 -36.58
N ASP A 287 -4.14 12.61 -37.36
CA ASP A 287 -4.09 14.00 -36.88
C ASP A 287 -5.39 14.77 -37.13
N ARG A 288 -6.41 14.14 -37.73
CA ARG A 288 -7.66 14.80 -38.10
C ARG A 288 -8.37 15.50 -36.94
N LEU A 289 -8.25 14.99 -35.74
CA LEU A 289 -8.90 15.52 -34.54
C LEU A 289 -7.98 16.45 -33.71
N SER A 290 -6.77 16.75 -34.18
CA SER A 290 -5.80 17.60 -33.43
C SER A 290 -6.33 19.02 -33.18
N ALA A 291 -7.04 19.61 -34.17
CA ALA A 291 -7.68 20.91 -34.02
C ALA A 291 -8.75 20.92 -32.92
N ALA A 292 -9.52 19.84 -32.82
CA ALA A 292 -10.52 19.67 -31.76
C ALA A 292 -9.87 19.56 -30.40
N VAL A 293 -8.81 18.74 -30.27
CA VAL A 293 -8.04 18.60 -29.02
C VAL A 293 -7.45 19.94 -28.59
N SER A 294 -6.84 20.69 -29.49
CA SER A 294 -6.29 22.02 -29.18
C SER A 294 -7.37 22.99 -28.68
N ALA A 295 -8.50 23.07 -29.42
CA ALA A 295 -9.60 23.94 -29.03
C ALA A 295 -10.25 23.60 -27.69
N ILE A 296 -10.35 22.31 -27.34
CA ILE A 296 -10.83 21.85 -26.01
C ILE A 296 -9.82 22.23 -24.93
N ASN A 297 -8.53 21.98 -25.18
CA ASN A 297 -7.47 22.27 -24.20
C ASN A 297 -7.29 23.77 -23.93
N GLU A 298 -7.61 24.66 -24.87
CA GLU A 298 -7.65 26.11 -24.64
C GLU A 298 -8.64 26.50 -23.54
N GLN A 299 -9.68 25.69 -23.30
CA GLN A 299 -10.66 25.93 -22.24
C GLN A 299 -10.39 25.11 -20.98
N SER A 300 -9.29 24.34 -20.92
CA SER A 300 -8.97 23.42 -19.80
C SER A 300 -8.87 24.15 -18.47
N ALA A 301 -8.31 25.36 -18.43
CA ALA A 301 -8.19 26.16 -17.21
C ALA A 301 -9.56 26.55 -16.60
N LYS A 302 -10.63 26.60 -17.41
CA LYS A 302 -11.98 26.92 -16.95
C LYS A 302 -12.81 25.69 -16.66
N THR A 303 -12.64 24.65 -17.49
CA THR A 303 -13.47 23.44 -17.42
C THR A 303 -12.87 22.35 -16.56
N GLY A 304 -11.57 22.38 -16.28
CA GLY A 304 -10.83 21.27 -15.65
C GLY A 304 -10.68 20.05 -16.56
N ILE A 305 -11.11 20.16 -17.83
CA ILE A 305 -11.09 19.06 -18.80
C ILE A 305 -9.81 19.13 -19.63
N ASN A 306 -9.08 18.02 -19.68
CA ASN A 306 -7.94 17.84 -20.58
C ASN A 306 -8.30 16.84 -21.66
N ALA A 307 -7.90 17.13 -22.89
CA ALA A 307 -8.20 16.32 -24.07
C ALA A 307 -6.92 15.81 -24.74
N TRP A 308 -6.94 14.56 -25.21
CA TRP A 308 -5.91 13.97 -26.06
C TRP A 308 -6.50 12.95 -27.03
N LEU A 309 -5.72 12.52 -28.00
CA LEU A 309 -6.13 11.49 -28.95
C LEU A 309 -5.82 10.08 -28.41
N ASN A 310 -6.72 9.13 -28.74
CA ASN A 310 -6.39 7.73 -28.57
C ASN A 310 -5.26 7.30 -29.54
N ALA A 311 -4.67 6.12 -29.32
CA ALA A 311 -3.54 5.63 -30.11
C ALA A 311 -3.82 5.51 -31.62
N SER A 312 -5.09 5.34 -32.05
CA SER A 312 -5.49 5.26 -33.44
C SER A 312 -5.84 6.62 -34.06
N GLY A 313 -5.87 7.72 -33.28
CA GLY A 313 -6.31 9.04 -33.74
C GLY A 313 -7.79 9.12 -34.07
N SER A 314 -8.60 8.12 -33.72
CA SER A 314 -10.01 8.02 -34.10
C SER A 314 -10.98 8.60 -33.06
N GLN A 315 -10.55 8.79 -31.84
CA GLN A 315 -11.35 9.28 -30.72
C GLN A 315 -10.59 10.34 -29.91
N ILE A 316 -11.32 11.28 -29.33
CA ILE A 316 -10.80 12.22 -28.36
C ILE A 316 -11.11 11.66 -26.97
N ILE A 317 -10.10 11.56 -26.13
CA ILE A 317 -10.23 11.17 -24.73
C ILE A 317 -10.24 12.45 -23.91
N LEU A 318 -11.30 12.65 -23.15
CA LEU A 318 -11.48 13.75 -22.19
C LEU A 318 -11.30 13.22 -20.79
N THR A 319 -10.55 13.94 -19.95
CA THR A 319 -10.44 13.60 -18.53
C THR A 319 -10.62 14.82 -17.66
N ASN A 320 -11.29 14.59 -16.54
CA ASN A 320 -11.29 15.48 -15.39
C ASN A 320 -10.62 14.76 -14.22
N ALA A 321 -9.46 15.27 -13.81
CA ALA A 321 -8.63 14.65 -12.76
C ALA A 321 -9.22 14.82 -11.34
N THR A 322 -10.18 15.75 -11.17
CA THR A 322 -10.85 15.97 -9.88
C THR A 322 -12.00 15.00 -9.63
N GLY A 323 -12.51 14.33 -10.68
CA GLY A 323 -13.67 13.43 -10.60
C GLY A 323 -15.02 14.15 -10.62
N ASN A 324 -15.05 15.42 -11.03
CA ASN A 324 -16.29 16.11 -11.35
C ASN A 324 -16.88 15.53 -12.65
N ASN A 325 -18.19 15.64 -12.83
CA ASN A 325 -18.84 15.18 -14.03
C ASN A 325 -18.29 15.91 -15.26
N ILE A 326 -18.17 15.20 -16.38
CA ILE A 326 -17.94 15.82 -17.68
C ILE A 326 -19.26 15.87 -18.40
N VAL A 327 -19.71 17.08 -18.72
CA VAL A 327 -20.91 17.33 -19.52
C VAL A 327 -20.47 17.78 -20.90
N VAL A 328 -20.91 17.05 -21.91
CA VAL A 328 -20.69 17.39 -23.32
C VAL A 328 -22.03 17.67 -23.96
N GLY A 329 -22.16 18.82 -24.56
CA GLY A 329 -23.39 19.22 -25.26
C GLY A 329 -23.12 19.69 -26.68
N ASP A 330 -24.15 19.63 -27.51
CA ASP A 330 -24.20 20.34 -28.80
C ASP A 330 -24.84 21.73 -28.62
N THR A 331 -25.05 22.37 -29.72
CA THR A 331 -25.71 23.68 -29.82
C THR A 331 -26.87 23.59 -30.80
N GLU A 332 -27.63 24.67 -30.90
CA GLU A 332 -28.68 24.78 -31.95
C GLU A 332 -28.10 24.83 -33.38
N ILE A 333 -26.75 24.88 -33.49
CA ILE A 333 -26.06 24.81 -34.78
C ILE A 333 -25.72 23.34 -35.04
N PRO A 334 -26.27 22.72 -36.11
CA PRO A 334 -25.99 21.33 -36.42
C PRO A 334 -24.50 21.08 -36.67
N ASN A 335 -23.96 20.04 -36.08
CA ASN A 335 -22.60 19.57 -36.30
C ASN A 335 -22.50 18.82 -37.65
N ALA A 336 -21.30 18.74 -38.24
CA ALA A 336 -21.11 18.06 -39.53
C ALA A 336 -21.37 16.54 -39.49
N ALA A 337 -21.25 15.91 -38.31
CA ALA A 337 -21.58 14.50 -38.07
C ALA A 337 -22.02 14.29 -36.61
N PRO A 338 -22.77 13.20 -36.31
CA PRO A 338 -23.14 12.88 -34.95
C PRO A 338 -21.89 12.53 -34.11
N ILE A 339 -21.93 12.89 -32.83
CA ILE A 339 -20.84 12.65 -31.87
C ILE A 339 -21.34 11.69 -30.81
N THR A 340 -20.64 10.60 -30.62
CA THR A 340 -20.96 9.65 -29.56
C THR A 340 -20.10 9.92 -28.33
N VAL A 341 -20.76 10.12 -27.19
CA VAL A 341 -20.14 10.34 -25.89
C VAL A 341 -20.21 9.04 -25.08
N THR A 342 -19.08 8.53 -24.65
CA THR A 342 -19.00 7.26 -23.91
C THR A 342 -18.13 7.44 -22.67
N GLY A 343 -18.64 7.08 -21.48
CA GLY A 343 -17.87 7.07 -20.24
C GLY A 343 -17.03 5.81 -20.10
N TYR A 344 -15.90 5.93 -19.45
CA TYR A 344 -14.99 4.81 -19.16
C TYR A 344 -14.61 4.76 -17.68
N ASP A 345 -14.38 3.55 -17.19
CA ASP A 345 -13.93 3.31 -15.82
C ASP A 345 -12.40 3.21 -15.72
N ALA A 346 -11.90 2.96 -14.51
CA ALA A 346 -10.46 2.82 -14.23
C ALA A 346 -9.80 1.65 -14.98
N ALA A 347 -10.57 0.62 -15.31
CA ALA A 347 -10.08 -0.55 -16.06
C ALA A 347 -10.14 -0.34 -17.59
N GLY A 348 -10.68 0.81 -18.04
CA GLY A 348 -10.90 1.09 -19.45
C GLY A 348 -12.12 0.37 -20.02
N ALA A 349 -13.05 -0.07 -19.19
CA ALA A 349 -14.33 -0.61 -19.62
C ALA A 349 -15.38 0.50 -19.76
N ILE A 350 -16.32 0.30 -20.68
CA ILE A 350 -17.39 1.27 -20.94
C ILE A 350 -18.34 1.30 -19.75
N ILE A 351 -18.61 2.51 -19.24
CA ILE A 351 -19.64 2.78 -18.25
C ILE A 351 -20.94 3.11 -18.98
N GLY A 352 -21.96 2.28 -18.80
CA GLY A 352 -23.25 2.48 -19.45
C GLY A 352 -23.20 2.20 -20.95
N ILE A 353 -23.85 3.03 -21.73
CA ILE A 353 -23.90 2.95 -23.21
C ILE A 353 -23.48 4.28 -23.82
N GLY A 354 -22.76 4.22 -24.94
CA GLY A 354 -22.43 5.43 -25.70
C GLY A 354 -23.71 6.17 -26.16
N ARG A 355 -23.76 7.48 -25.96
CA ARG A 355 -24.89 8.33 -26.27
C ARG A 355 -24.54 9.25 -27.43
N PRO A 356 -25.30 9.22 -28.52
CA PRO A 356 -25.09 10.14 -29.64
C PRO A 356 -25.68 11.53 -29.32
N LEU A 357 -24.92 12.58 -29.60
CA LEU A 357 -25.43 13.93 -29.86
C LEU A 357 -25.87 13.99 -31.32
N ALA A 358 -27.13 14.28 -31.56
CA ALA A 358 -27.74 14.24 -32.91
C ALA A 358 -27.29 15.42 -33.79
N ILE A 359 -27.45 15.26 -35.09
CA ILE A 359 -27.30 16.38 -36.06
C ILE A 359 -28.67 17.06 -36.21
N ASP A 360 -29.04 17.87 -35.25
CA ASP A 360 -30.28 18.63 -35.28
C ASP A 360 -30.06 20.06 -34.75
N ALA A 361 -31.10 20.87 -34.77
CA ALA A 361 -31.06 22.23 -34.25
C ALA A 361 -31.54 22.30 -32.79
N VAL A 362 -31.45 21.20 -32.04
CA VAL A 362 -31.83 21.11 -30.64
C VAL A 362 -30.58 20.89 -29.77
N ALA A 363 -30.35 21.75 -28.83
CA ALA A 363 -29.23 21.61 -27.92
C ALA A 363 -29.47 20.44 -26.90
N ASN A 364 -28.67 19.41 -27.02
CA ASN A 364 -28.69 18.23 -26.15
C ASN A 364 -27.41 18.16 -25.31
N PHE A 365 -27.48 17.49 -24.17
CA PHE A 365 -26.35 17.33 -23.27
C PHE A 365 -26.25 15.89 -22.77
N VAL A 366 -25.02 15.40 -22.69
CA VAL A 366 -24.66 14.12 -22.06
C VAL A 366 -23.81 14.42 -20.85
N SER A 367 -24.30 14.06 -19.69
CA SER A 367 -23.55 14.16 -18.44
C SER A 367 -22.97 12.78 -18.07
N THR A 368 -21.67 12.71 -17.89
CA THR A 368 -20.97 11.48 -17.51
C THR A 368 -20.36 11.64 -16.13
N GLY A 369 -20.73 10.78 -15.21
CA GLY A 369 -20.13 10.69 -13.88
C GLY A 369 -18.75 10.07 -13.92
N GLY A 370 -17.94 10.38 -12.91
CA GLY A 370 -16.62 9.78 -12.72
C GLY A 370 -16.68 8.45 -11.99
N TYR A 371 -15.57 7.74 -12.03
CA TYR A 371 -15.31 6.54 -11.23
C TYR A 371 -14.49 6.86 -9.99
N ILE A 372 -14.56 5.97 -8.99
CA ILE A 372 -13.85 6.08 -7.72
C ILE A 372 -12.97 4.84 -7.56
N THR A 373 -11.71 5.06 -7.26
CA THR A 373 -10.78 4.00 -6.89
C THR A 373 -10.52 4.08 -5.39
N LEU A 374 -10.75 2.99 -4.68
CA LEU A 374 -10.50 2.86 -3.25
C LEU A 374 -9.19 2.11 -3.03
N ASP A 375 -8.34 2.65 -2.19
CA ASP A 375 -7.00 2.14 -1.92
C ASP A 375 -6.79 2.01 -0.40
N SER A 376 -6.11 0.93 0.03
CA SER A 376 -5.70 0.71 1.42
C SER A 376 -4.47 -0.20 1.50
N GLU A 377 -3.70 -0.05 2.56
CA GLU A 377 -2.54 -0.92 2.84
C GLU A 377 -2.97 -2.36 3.20
N ARG A 378 -4.19 -2.54 3.70
CA ARG A 378 -4.75 -3.83 4.10
C ARG A 378 -6.09 -4.06 3.45
N SER A 379 -6.53 -5.31 3.46
CA SER A 379 -7.83 -5.69 2.89
C SER A 379 -8.98 -4.94 3.55
N PHE A 380 -9.94 -4.56 2.74
CA PHE A 380 -11.18 -3.90 3.15
C PHE A 380 -12.34 -4.39 2.30
N SER A 381 -13.56 -4.07 2.72
CA SER A 381 -14.76 -4.38 1.96
C SER A 381 -15.70 -3.19 1.89
N VAL A 382 -16.48 -3.15 0.82
CA VAL A 382 -17.48 -2.11 0.54
C VAL A 382 -18.83 -2.77 0.43
N ALA A 383 -19.82 -2.23 1.16
CA ALA A 383 -21.22 -2.54 1.01
C ALA A 383 -21.96 -1.25 0.62
N SER A 384 -22.43 -1.16 -0.62
CA SER A 384 -23.04 0.03 -1.20
C SER A 384 -24.49 -0.25 -1.62
N ALA A 385 -25.41 0.62 -1.24
CA ALA A 385 -26.77 0.69 -1.77
C ALA A 385 -26.88 1.67 -2.95
N SER A 386 -25.83 2.49 -3.21
CA SER A 386 -25.74 3.35 -4.39
C SER A 386 -25.04 2.60 -5.53
N ASN A 387 -25.40 2.92 -6.77
CA ASN A 387 -24.74 2.38 -7.96
C ASN A 387 -23.36 3.03 -8.26
N GLN A 388 -22.92 3.99 -7.46
CA GLN A 388 -21.64 4.68 -7.67
C GLN A 388 -20.44 3.87 -7.21
N LEU A 389 -20.62 2.93 -6.28
CA LEU A 389 -19.58 2.07 -5.72
C LEU A 389 -19.98 0.60 -5.83
N SER A 390 -19.04 -0.24 -6.24
CA SER A 390 -19.27 -1.68 -6.32
C SER A 390 -19.20 -2.34 -4.96
N ASN A 391 -20.11 -3.29 -4.73
CA ASN A 391 -20.07 -4.17 -3.56
C ASN A 391 -18.93 -5.19 -3.72
N GLY A 392 -18.18 -5.42 -2.66
CA GLY A 392 -17.16 -6.47 -2.66
C GLY A 392 -15.95 -6.16 -1.78
N GLY A 393 -15.06 -7.15 -1.71
CA GLY A 393 -13.75 -7.01 -1.07
C GLY A 393 -12.73 -6.36 -1.98
N SER A 394 -11.72 -5.74 -1.39
CA SER A 394 -10.56 -5.24 -2.11
C SER A 394 -9.74 -6.39 -2.71
N GLN A 395 -9.09 -6.12 -3.82
CA GLN A 395 -8.12 -7.02 -4.45
C GLN A 395 -6.71 -6.52 -4.22
N LEU A 396 -5.78 -7.44 -3.93
CA LEU A 396 -4.39 -7.09 -3.71
C LEU A 396 -3.67 -6.91 -5.06
N HIS A 397 -3.25 -5.69 -5.33
CA HIS A 397 -2.32 -5.36 -6.39
C HIS A 397 -0.90 -5.46 -5.85
N THR A 398 -0.22 -6.55 -6.21
CA THR A 398 1.09 -6.90 -5.65
C THR A 398 2.23 -6.13 -6.32
N VAL A 399 3.35 -5.98 -5.60
CA VAL A 399 4.58 -5.40 -6.15
C VAL A 399 5.09 -6.20 -7.36
N ALA A 400 4.88 -7.53 -7.38
CA ALA A 400 5.24 -8.39 -8.52
C ALA A 400 4.52 -8.00 -9.83
N GLY A 401 3.33 -7.41 -9.73
CA GLY A 401 2.50 -7.01 -10.86
C GLY A 401 2.66 -5.55 -11.29
N LEU A 402 3.68 -4.83 -10.83
CA LEU A 402 3.88 -3.42 -11.16
C LEU A 402 4.05 -3.20 -12.66
N ASP A 403 3.21 -2.33 -13.22
CA ASP A 403 3.24 -1.90 -14.61
C ASP A 403 3.36 -0.38 -14.70
N VAL A 404 4.40 0.09 -15.38
CA VAL A 404 4.62 1.51 -15.68
C VAL A 404 4.62 1.81 -17.18
N SER A 405 4.13 0.87 -17.99
CA SER A 405 4.13 0.99 -19.46
C SER A 405 3.14 2.03 -20.02
N ARG A 406 2.17 2.45 -19.18
CA ARG A 406 1.15 3.44 -19.52
C ARG A 406 1.06 4.49 -18.42
N PHE A 407 0.54 5.67 -18.76
CA PHE A 407 0.34 6.75 -17.79
C PHE A 407 -0.55 6.32 -16.60
N ALA A 408 -1.69 5.71 -16.88
CA ALA A 408 -2.63 5.26 -15.85
C ALA A 408 -1.98 4.18 -14.96
N SER A 409 -1.37 3.15 -15.56
CA SER A 409 -0.67 2.08 -14.82
C SER A 409 0.49 2.63 -13.99
N ALA A 410 1.25 3.63 -14.49
CA ALA A 410 2.33 4.26 -13.74
C ALA A 410 1.81 5.01 -12.50
N THR A 411 0.64 5.64 -12.60
CA THR A 411 0.00 6.30 -11.46
C THR A 411 -0.49 5.28 -10.42
N ASP A 412 -1.02 4.15 -10.84
CA ASP A 412 -1.44 3.07 -9.93
C ASP A 412 -0.22 2.35 -9.32
N ALA A 413 0.88 2.22 -10.09
CA ALA A 413 2.15 1.72 -9.57
C ALA A 413 2.69 2.59 -8.42
N LEU A 414 2.53 3.92 -8.48
CA LEU A 414 2.92 4.81 -7.37
C LEU A 414 2.18 4.46 -6.08
N LYS A 415 0.86 4.23 -6.14
CA LYS A 415 0.07 3.84 -4.96
C LYS A 415 0.53 2.50 -4.38
N THR A 416 0.80 1.54 -5.27
CA THR A 416 1.28 0.21 -4.86
C THR A 416 2.65 0.31 -4.20
N VAL A 417 3.56 1.12 -4.74
CA VAL A 417 4.90 1.33 -4.16
C VAL A 417 4.83 2.10 -2.84
N ASP A 418 3.98 3.13 -2.72
CA ASP A 418 3.80 3.88 -1.48
C ASP A 418 3.25 2.96 -0.35
N SER A 419 2.27 2.09 -0.67
CA SER A 419 1.78 1.06 0.27
C SER A 419 2.88 0.05 0.62
N ALA A 420 3.70 -0.36 -0.35
CA ALA A 420 4.82 -1.27 -0.12
C ALA A 420 5.91 -0.65 0.77
N LEU A 421 6.23 0.64 0.58
CA LEU A 421 7.17 1.38 1.44
C LEU A 421 6.66 1.47 2.88
N THR A 422 5.36 1.74 3.07
CA THR A 422 4.74 1.74 4.40
C THR A 422 4.83 0.35 5.04
N PHE A 423 4.56 -0.72 4.28
CA PHE A 423 4.67 -2.10 4.75
C PHE A 423 6.10 -2.46 5.19
N VAL A 424 7.12 -2.03 4.46
CA VAL A 424 8.54 -2.30 4.79
C VAL A 424 8.99 -1.48 6.00
N SER A 425 8.37 -0.31 6.25
CA SER A 425 8.73 0.60 7.35
C SER A 425 7.97 0.34 8.65
N SER A 426 6.93 -0.49 8.63
CA SER A 426 6.09 -0.83 9.80
C SER A 426 6.64 -2.03 10.57
#